data_dd0399ee1a0c7ae0971b72e3c8b08189
#
_entry.id   dd0399ee1a0c7ae0971b72e3c8b08189
#
_cell.length_a   1.000
_cell.length_b   1.000
_cell.length_c   1.000
_cell.angle_alpha   90.00
_cell.angle_beta   90.00
_cell.angle_gamma   90.00
#
_symmetry.space_group_name_H-M   'P 1'
#
loop_
_entity.id
_entity.type
_entity.pdbx_description
1 polymer ?
#
loop_
_entity_poly.entity_id
_entity_poly.type
_entity_poly.pdbx_seq_one_letter_code
_entity_poly.pdbx_strand_id
1 'polypeptide(L)'
;MKRFQSVFAALAACLVFASCATPSGHAHVEGDPEDAELERSLELGDEILASFRAGDYPRMLKSLPGPMQTKLTEDDFKSTCSDCQDTLGEIRAYEYAFELDTPAVRNLIWRVGFEREDSEGEPVEQDMLFRLVTGTVDGEVKVLSCGFL
;
A
#
# COMPACT_ATOMS: atom_id res chain seq x y z
N MET A 1 2.29 -77.13 5.89
CA MET A 1 1.11 -77.91 5.39
C MET A 1 0.19 -76.91 4.63
N LYS A 2 -0.12 -77.32 3.38
CA LYS A 2 -1.24 -76.84 2.48
C LYS A 2 -1.32 -75.40 2.18
N ARG A 3 -0.81 -74.91 1.02
CA ARG A 3 -1.37 -74.80 -0.36
C ARG A 3 -2.87 -74.41 -0.38
N PHE A 4 -3.17 -73.23 -0.89
CA PHE A 4 -4.23 -73.07 -1.87
C PHE A 4 -3.91 -71.91 -2.80
N GLN A 5 -3.69 -72.30 -4.06
CA GLN A 5 -3.73 -71.43 -5.24
C GLN A 5 -5.18 -71.13 -5.58
N SER A 6 -5.49 -69.97 -6.03
CA SER A 6 -6.56 -69.76 -6.99
C SER A 6 -6.30 -68.54 -7.85
N VAL A 7 -6.26 -68.84 -9.10
CA VAL A 7 -6.11 -67.99 -10.31
C VAL A 7 -7.50 -67.44 -10.67
N PHE A 8 -7.58 -66.18 -11.00
CA PHE A 8 -8.58 -65.62 -11.92
C PHE A 8 -8.02 -64.31 -12.49
N ALA A 9 -7.50 -64.36 -13.68
CA ALA A 9 -8.09 -64.02 -14.97
C ALA A 9 -8.43 -62.53 -15.15
N ALA A 10 -7.62 -61.98 -16.01
CA ALA A 10 -7.69 -60.80 -16.89
C ALA A 10 -9.09 -60.18 -17.15
N LEU A 11 -9.15 -58.85 -17.06
CA LEU A 11 -9.95 -58.06 -17.97
C LEU A 11 -9.25 -56.71 -18.21
N ALA A 12 -8.67 -56.55 -19.40
CA ALA A 12 -8.14 -55.29 -19.92
C ALA A 12 -9.31 -54.42 -20.28
N ALA A 13 -9.47 -53.30 -19.63
CA ALA A 13 -10.32 -52.19 -20.09
C ALA A 13 -9.42 -51.02 -20.44
N CYS A 14 -9.17 -50.83 -21.76
CA CYS A 14 -8.57 -49.62 -22.31
C CYS A 14 -9.57 -48.49 -22.16
N LEU A 15 -9.34 -47.64 -21.15
CA LEU A 15 -9.96 -46.31 -21.10
C LEU A 15 -9.05 -45.33 -21.83
N VAL A 16 -9.45 -45.04 -23.06
CA VAL A 16 -8.92 -43.93 -23.86
C VAL A 16 -9.38 -42.64 -23.19
N PHE A 17 -8.51 -42.03 -22.41
CA PHE A 17 -8.70 -40.63 -21.97
C PHE A 17 -8.45 -39.73 -23.19
N ALA A 18 -9.52 -39.29 -23.81
CA ALA A 18 -9.49 -38.15 -24.71
C ALA A 18 -9.02 -36.94 -23.92
N SER A 19 -7.74 -36.59 -24.09
CA SER A 19 -7.16 -35.36 -23.61
C SER A 19 -7.81 -34.19 -24.37
N CYS A 20 -8.83 -33.58 -23.80
CA CYS A 20 -9.27 -32.27 -24.24
C CYS A 20 -8.16 -31.28 -23.85
N ALA A 21 -7.28 -30.97 -24.80
CA ALA A 21 -6.43 -29.82 -24.76
C ALA A 21 -7.31 -28.58 -24.78
N THR A 22 -7.61 -28.02 -23.61
CA THR A 22 -8.12 -26.65 -23.51
C THR A 22 -6.99 -25.71 -23.96
N PRO A 23 -7.24 -24.87 -24.98
CA PRO A 23 -6.29 -23.81 -25.29
C PRO A 23 -6.19 -22.90 -24.08
N SER A 24 -5.00 -22.85 -23.46
CA SER A 24 -4.66 -21.83 -22.47
C SER A 24 -4.61 -20.49 -23.20
N GLY A 25 -5.79 -19.92 -23.41
CA GLY A 25 -5.89 -18.49 -23.63
C GLY A 25 -5.41 -17.83 -22.35
N HIS A 26 -4.25 -17.20 -22.39
CA HIS A 26 -3.89 -16.21 -21.40
C HIS A 26 -4.92 -15.08 -21.57
N ALA A 27 -6.04 -15.19 -20.86
CA ALA A 27 -6.84 -14.02 -20.58
C ALA A 27 -5.90 -13.05 -19.88
N HIS A 28 -5.58 -11.96 -20.53
CA HIS A 28 -5.09 -10.76 -19.88
C HIS A 28 -6.18 -10.43 -18.86
N VAL A 29 -5.93 -10.76 -17.60
CA VAL A 29 -6.73 -10.26 -16.49
C VAL A 29 -6.37 -8.79 -16.47
N GLU A 30 -7.17 -7.94 -17.10
CA GLU A 30 -7.18 -6.52 -16.80
C GLU A 30 -7.42 -6.47 -15.30
N GLY A 31 -6.45 -5.91 -14.54
CA GLY A 31 -6.55 -5.77 -13.10
C GLY A 31 -7.85 -5.04 -12.78
N ASP A 32 -8.50 -5.44 -11.69
CA ASP A 32 -9.72 -4.78 -11.24
C ASP A 32 -9.42 -3.27 -11.11
N PRO A 33 -10.24 -2.39 -11.69
CA PRO A 33 -10.06 -0.95 -11.54
C PRO A 33 -9.91 -0.51 -10.08
N GLU A 34 -10.56 -1.21 -9.15
CA GLU A 34 -10.49 -0.97 -7.72
C GLU A 34 -9.10 -1.29 -7.16
N ASP A 35 -8.46 -2.36 -7.64
CA ASP A 35 -7.08 -2.71 -7.27
C ASP A 35 -6.08 -1.67 -7.80
N ALA A 36 -6.27 -1.18 -9.02
CA ALA A 36 -5.42 -0.15 -9.62
C ALA A 36 -5.54 1.21 -8.89
N GLU A 37 -6.75 1.58 -8.43
CA GLU A 37 -6.96 2.76 -7.62
C GLU A 37 -6.29 2.64 -6.24
N LEU A 38 -6.37 1.47 -5.62
CA LEU A 38 -5.70 1.19 -4.36
C LEU A 38 -4.19 1.30 -4.51
N GLU A 39 -3.60 0.62 -5.50
CA GLU A 39 -2.17 0.65 -5.77
C GLU A 39 -1.68 2.10 -5.97
N ARG A 40 -2.39 2.89 -6.80
CA ARG A 40 -2.04 4.29 -7.02
C ARG A 40 -2.16 5.14 -5.75
N SER A 41 -3.15 4.87 -4.91
CA SER A 41 -3.33 5.56 -3.63
C SER A 41 -2.20 5.24 -2.64
N LEU A 42 -1.74 3.99 -2.61
CA LEU A 42 -0.60 3.55 -1.79
C LEU A 42 0.69 4.23 -2.24
N GLU A 43 0.96 4.28 -3.55
CA GLU A 43 2.11 5.01 -4.11
C GLU A 43 2.12 6.49 -3.69
N LEU A 44 0.96 7.16 -3.76
CA LEU A 44 0.85 8.56 -3.35
C LEU A 44 1.15 8.75 -1.86
N GLY A 45 0.70 7.84 -1.00
CA GLY A 45 1.01 7.86 0.42
C GLY A 45 2.49 7.70 0.71
N ASP A 46 3.13 6.76 0.07
CA ASP A 46 4.56 6.52 0.19
C ASP A 46 5.39 7.70 -0.32
N GLU A 47 4.99 8.31 -1.45
CA GLU A 47 5.65 9.51 -1.97
C GLU A 47 5.54 10.71 -1.03
N ILE A 48 4.38 10.93 -0.42
CA ILE A 48 4.15 12.01 0.55
C ILE A 48 4.99 11.78 1.80
N LEU A 49 4.96 10.58 2.39
CA LEU A 49 5.74 10.25 3.59
C LEU A 49 7.24 10.31 3.33
N ALA A 50 7.70 9.84 2.17
CA ALA A 50 9.10 9.95 1.77
C ALA A 50 9.53 11.42 1.59
N SER A 51 8.66 12.27 1.04
CA SER A 51 8.92 13.70 0.90
C SER A 51 9.02 14.39 2.26
N PHE A 52 8.13 14.03 3.18
CA PHE A 52 8.11 14.55 4.55
C PHE A 52 9.38 14.15 5.30
N ARG A 53 9.77 12.87 5.23
CA ARG A 53 10.99 12.34 5.83
C ARG A 53 12.26 13.02 5.33
N ALA A 54 12.29 13.37 4.03
CA ALA A 54 13.46 13.99 3.39
C ALA A 54 13.45 15.52 3.45
N GLY A 55 12.34 16.15 3.88
CA GLY A 55 12.16 17.61 3.75
C GLY A 55 12.12 18.07 2.28
N ASP A 56 11.72 17.20 1.36
CA ASP A 56 11.75 17.42 -0.10
C ASP A 56 10.45 18.09 -0.58
N TYR A 57 10.40 19.42 -0.51
CA TYR A 57 9.25 20.19 -0.93
C TYR A 57 8.89 20.01 -2.42
N PRO A 58 9.84 20.04 -3.39
CA PRO A 58 9.53 19.79 -4.80
C PRO A 58 8.88 18.43 -5.06
N ARG A 59 9.30 17.39 -4.32
CA ARG A 59 8.71 16.07 -4.40
C ARG A 59 7.30 16.05 -3.80
N MET A 60 7.11 16.70 -2.65
CA MET A 60 5.80 16.85 -2.02
C MET A 60 4.79 17.48 -2.98
N LEU A 61 5.16 18.58 -3.64
CA LEU A 61 4.27 19.25 -4.58
C LEU A 61 3.81 18.36 -5.73
N LYS A 62 4.68 17.47 -6.25
CA LYS A 62 4.32 16.57 -7.35
C LYS A 62 3.23 15.57 -6.97
N SER A 63 3.16 15.19 -5.69
CA SER A 63 2.16 14.24 -5.17
C SER A 63 0.83 14.90 -4.83
N LEU A 64 0.75 16.24 -4.84
CA LEU A 64 -0.45 16.99 -4.50
C LEU A 64 -1.17 17.51 -5.75
N PRO A 65 -2.52 17.59 -5.75
CA PRO A 65 -3.29 18.20 -6.82
C PRO A 65 -3.09 19.72 -6.83
N GLY A 66 -3.25 20.34 -7.99
CA GLY A 66 -3.00 21.77 -8.24
C GLY A 66 -3.58 22.71 -7.17
N PRO A 67 -4.85 22.57 -6.73
CA PRO A 67 -5.41 23.42 -5.67
C PRO A 67 -4.70 23.31 -4.32
N MET A 68 -4.08 22.18 -4.01
CA MET A 68 -3.27 22.01 -2.80
C MET A 68 -1.85 22.56 -2.99
N GLN A 69 -1.27 22.39 -4.18
CA GLN A 69 0.05 22.95 -4.51
C GLN A 69 0.08 24.49 -4.35
N THR A 70 -1.00 25.18 -4.72
CA THR A 70 -1.08 26.64 -4.58
C THR A 70 -1.22 27.14 -3.15
N LYS A 71 -1.61 26.27 -2.23
CA LYS A 71 -1.81 26.61 -0.80
C LYS A 71 -0.62 26.25 0.07
N LEU A 72 0.16 25.26 -0.33
CA LEU A 72 1.33 24.80 0.43
C LEU A 72 2.55 25.58 -0.04
N THR A 73 3.03 26.50 0.77
CA THR A 73 4.30 27.19 0.51
C THR A 73 5.48 26.35 0.99
N GLU A 74 6.68 26.63 0.46
CA GLU A 74 7.91 25.96 0.89
C GLU A 74 8.22 26.24 2.38
N ASP A 75 7.96 27.46 2.82
CA ASP A 75 8.18 27.87 4.21
C ASP A 75 7.22 27.16 5.16
N ASP A 76 5.94 27.02 4.80
CA ASP A 76 4.96 26.26 5.59
C ASP A 76 5.32 24.79 5.66
N PHE A 77 5.76 24.19 4.55
CA PHE A 77 6.20 22.81 4.52
C PHE A 77 7.42 22.57 5.41
N LYS A 78 8.45 23.43 5.28
CA LYS A 78 9.66 23.35 6.10
C LYS A 78 9.38 23.55 7.58
N SER A 79 8.53 24.52 7.92
CA SER A 79 8.11 24.75 9.31
C SER A 79 7.40 23.51 9.87
N THR A 80 6.47 22.93 9.11
CA THR A 80 5.76 21.72 9.53
C THR A 80 6.71 20.54 9.72
N CYS A 81 7.70 20.35 8.85
CA CYS A 81 8.70 19.29 9.00
C CYS A 81 9.55 19.52 10.26
N SER A 82 9.99 20.77 10.51
CA SER A 82 10.77 21.13 11.70
C SER A 82 9.97 20.92 12.97
N ASP A 83 8.73 21.41 13.04
CA ASP A 83 7.86 21.25 14.21
C ASP A 83 7.58 19.77 14.52
N CYS A 84 7.41 18.96 13.46
CA CYS A 84 7.24 17.52 13.59
C CYS A 84 8.50 16.87 14.15
N GLN A 85 9.67 17.23 13.61
CA GLN A 85 10.97 16.70 14.05
C GLN A 85 11.30 17.11 15.47
N ASP A 86 11.02 18.36 15.87
CA ASP A 86 11.26 18.86 17.22
C ASP A 86 10.34 18.19 18.26
N THR A 87 9.11 17.85 17.85
CA THR A 87 8.11 17.29 18.77
C THR A 87 8.17 15.76 18.83
N LEU A 88 8.26 15.10 17.70
CA LEU A 88 8.15 13.65 17.55
C LEU A 88 9.50 12.97 17.30
N GLY A 89 10.45 13.70 16.73
CA GLY A 89 11.73 13.18 16.28
C GLY A 89 11.76 12.89 14.77
N GLU A 90 12.76 12.14 14.34
CA GLU A 90 12.94 11.76 12.95
C GLU A 90 12.04 10.58 12.58
N ILE A 91 11.48 10.59 11.36
CA ILE A 91 10.76 9.45 10.81
C ILE A 91 11.77 8.33 10.53
N ARG A 92 11.66 7.24 11.29
CA ARG A 92 12.50 6.05 11.14
C ARG A 92 11.97 5.09 10.09
N ALA A 93 10.67 4.80 10.18
CA ALA A 93 9.98 3.87 9.28
C ALA A 93 8.52 4.27 9.12
N TYR A 94 7.90 3.81 8.04
CA TYR A 94 6.46 3.87 7.88
C TYR A 94 5.99 2.65 7.10
N GLU A 95 4.79 2.20 7.40
CA GLU A 95 4.16 1.06 6.74
C GLU A 95 2.65 1.29 6.62
N TYR A 96 2.08 0.86 5.50
CA TYR A 96 0.65 0.81 5.33
C TYR A 96 0.03 -0.14 6.36
N ALA A 97 -0.99 0.32 7.08
CA ALA A 97 -1.64 -0.44 8.13
C ALA A 97 -3.00 -0.99 7.69
N PHE A 98 -3.89 -0.13 7.22
CA PHE A 98 -5.23 -0.52 6.79
C PHE A 98 -5.96 0.60 6.04
N GLU A 99 -7.07 0.24 5.39
CA GLU A 99 -8.04 1.16 4.81
C GLU A 99 -9.31 1.20 5.69
N LEU A 100 -9.86 2.40 5.86
CA LEU A 100 -11.17 2.59 6.45
C LEU A 100 -12.22 2.52 5.34
N ASP A 101 -13.22 1.68 5.53
CA ASP A 101 -14.36 1.57 4.60
C ASP A 101 -15.19 2.85 4.64
N THR A 102 -15.09 3.63 3.57
CA THR A 102 -15.82 4.89 3.40
C THR A 102 -16.37 5.02 1.98
N PRO A 103 -17.65 5.41 1.82
CA PRO A 103 -18.21 5.58 0.49
C PRO A 103 -17.50 6.67 -0.30
N ALA A 104 -17.26 6.42 -1.58
CA ALA A 104 -16.78 7.36 -2.60
C ALA A 104 -15.36 7.93 -2.43
N VAL A 105 -14.65 7.59 -1.36
CA VAL A 105 -13.24 7.98 -1.15
C VAL A 105 -12.50 6.85 -0.44
N ARG A 106 -11.20 6.75 -0.67
CA ARG A 106 -10.35 5.84 0.09
C ARG A 106 -9.73 6.58 1.27
N ASN A 107 -9.80 5.97 2.44
CA ASN A 107 -9.14 6.45 3.66
C ASN A 107 -8.06 5.45 4.06
N LEU A 108 -6.84 5.74 3.68
CA LEU A 108 -5.69 4.86 3.89
C LEU A 108 -4.90 5.33 5.11
N ILE A 109 -4.50 4.40 5.94
CA ILE A 109 -3.80 4.67 7.20
C ILE A 109 -2.42 4.01 7.16
N TRP A 110 -1.40 4.79 7.48
CA TRP A 110 -0.04 4.31 7.75
C TRP A 110 0.28 4.43 9.23
N ARG A 111 1.05 3.49 9.72
CA ARG A 111 1.78 3.61 10.98
C ARG A 111 3.14 4.23 10.66
N VAL A 112 3.48 5.33 11.33
CA VAL A 112 4.73 6.06 11.14
C VAL A 112 5.48 6.06 12.45
N GLY A 113 6.63 5.40 12.47
CA GLY A 113 7.52 5.33 13.61
C GLY A 113 8.49 6.51 13.62
N PHE A 114 8.55 7.19 14.77
CA PHE A 114 9.48 8.29 15.05
C PHE A 114 10.48 7.89 16.11
N GLU A 115 11.66 8.47 16.04
CA GLU A 115 12.72 8.30 17.03
C GLU A 115 13.31 9.66 17.40
N ARG A 116 13.45 9.92 18.69
CA ARG A 116 14.15 11.08 19.23
C ARG A 116 15.01 10.67 20.41
N GLU A 117 15.99 11.49 20.76
CA GLU A 117 16.69 11.35 22.02
C GLU A 117 15.94 12.10 23.13
N ASP A 118 15.87 11.53 24.32
CA ASP A 118 15.36 12.22 25.49
C ASP A 118 16.45 13.15 26.13
N SER A 119 16.14 13.75 27.28
CA SER A 119 17.08 14.64 28.00
C SER A 119 18.32 13.94 28.55
N GLU A 120 18.31 12.60 28.59
CA GLU A 120 19.43 11.78 29.07
C GLU A 120 20.24 11.18 27.91
N GLY A 121 19.80 11.44 26.67
CA GLY A 121 20.41 10.91 25.43
C GLY A 121 19.98 9.50 25.09
N GLU A 122 18.91 8.99 25.72
CA GLU A 122 18.38 7.67 25.44
C GLU A 122 17.35 7.75 24.29
N PRO A 123 17.32 6.75 23.37
CA PRO A 123 16.38 6.75 22.27
C PRO A 123 14.94 6.50 22.75
N VAL A 124 14.04 7.37 22.35
CA VAL A 124 12.59 7.23 22.57
C VAL A 124 11.91 7.02 21.25
N GLU A 125 11.24 5.88 21.11
CA GLU A 125 10.44 5.55 19.93
C GLU A 125 8.96 5.83 20.21
N GLN A 126 8.26 6.35 19.20
CA GLN A 126 6.80 6.55 19.26
C GLN A 126 6.19 6.37 17.89
N ASP A 127 4.96 5.87 17.87
CA ASP A 127 4.19 5.68 16.63
C ASP A 127 3.06 6.71 16.54
N MET A 128 2.88 7.24 15.33
CA MET A 128 1.73 8.06 14.95
C MET A 128 1.00 7.45 13.78
N LEU A 129 -0.27 7.76 13.66
CA LEU A 129 -1.03 7.39 12.48
C LEU A 129 -1.02 8.55 11.49
N PHE A 130 -0.69 8.24 10.25
CA PHE A 130 -0.84 9.16 9.13
C PHE A 130 -2.02 8.71 8.29
N ARG A 131 -2.91 9.64 7.98
CA ARG A 131 -4.08 9.41 7.13
C ARG A 131 -3.89 10.08 5.77
N LEU A 132 -4.16 9.32 4.71
CA LEU A 132 -4.32 9.82 3.36
C LEU A 132 -5.74 9.56 2.89
N VAL A 133 -6.39 10.58 2.37
CA VAL A 133 -7.68 10.46 1.69
C VAL A 133 -7.46 10.69 0.21
N THR A 134 -7.85 9.71 -0.60
CA THR A 134 -7.81 9.81 -2.06
C THR A 134 -9.21 9.62 -2.65
N GLY A 135 -9.37 10.05 -3.88
CA GLY A 135 -10.58 9.84 -4.67
C GLY A 135 -10.30 10.08 -6.14
N THR A 136 -11.17 9.54 -6.99
CA THR A 136 -11.05 9.70 -8.44
C THR A 136 -11.70 11.01 -8.89
N VAL A 137 -10.90 11.90 -9.44
CA VAL A 137 -11.33 13.22 -9.98
C VAL A 137 -10.86 13.29 -11.42
N ASP A 138 -11.81 13.50 -12.34
CA ASP A 138 -11.55 13.53 -13.79
C ASP A 138 -10.84 12.27 -14.32
N GLY A 139 -11.16 11.09 -13.75
CA GLY A 139 -10.59 9.80 -14.12
C GLY A 139 -9.20 9.52 -13.57
N GLU A 140 -8.67 10.37 -12.69
CA GLU A 140 -7.37 10.21 -12.05
C GLU A 140 -7.50 10.15 -10.53
N VAL A 141 -6.73 9.26 -9.89
CA VAL A 141 -6.62 9.20 -8.43
C VAL A 141 -5.87 10.43 -7.92
N LYS A 142 -6.51 11.19 -7.05
CA LYS A 142 -5.95 12.42 -6.48
C LYS A 142 -6.03 12.45 -4.96
N VAL A 143 -5.06 13.11 -4.35
CA VAL A 143 -5.07 13.40 -2.92
C VAL A 143 -6.14 14.45 -2.62
N LEU A 144 -7.04 14.12 -1.71
CA LEU A 144 -8.08 15.02 -1.22
C LEU A 144 -7.72 15.63 0.14
N SER A 145 -7.02 14.86 0.97
CA SER A 145 -6.53 15.29 2.29
C SER A 145 -5.42 14.36 2.76
N CYS A 146 -4.47 14.87 3.52
CA CYS A 146 -3.48 14.06 4.23
C CYS A 146 -3.05 14.75 5.52
N GLY A 147 -2.57 13.97 6.50
CA GLY A 147 -2.05 14.49 7.77
C GLY A 147 -1.93 13.43 8.85
N PHE A 148 -1.21 13.77 9.90
CA PHE A 148 -1.13 12.97 11.12
C PHE A 148 -2.42 13.09 11.94
N LEU A 149 -2.79 11.99 12.64
CA LEU A 149 -3.97 11.88 13.50
C LEU A 149 -3.57 12.01 14.97
#